data_a4dbc5743dafa5be8ce405f5cad5b0d9
#
_entry.id   a4dbc5743dafa5be8ce405f5cad5b0d9
#
_cell.length_a   1.000
_cell.length_b   1.000
_cell.length_c   1.000
_cell.angle_alpha   90.00
_cell.angle_beta   90.00
_cell.angle_gamma   90.00
#
_symmetry.space_group_name_H-M   'P 1'
#
loop_
_entity.id
_entity.type
_entity.pdbx_description
1 polymer ?
#
loop_
_entity_poly.entity_id
_entity_poly.type
_entity_poly.pdbx_seq_one_letter_code
_entity_poly.pdbx_strand_id
1 'polypeptide(L)'
;MNQRRKLTKYERMAVYEKTNGRCAYCGCELEYKDMQVDHVIPINGWSEQGEDALDNMLPACRSCNHYKSRSTLEGFRKMVENMPTVLMRDSVTYKNAVRFGLVTPTPHPVKFYFEQCSH
;
A
#
# COMPACT_ATOMS: atom_id res chain seq x y z
N MET A 1 -14.12 9.42 18.07
CA MET A 1 -13.63 9.16 16.70
C MET A 1 -12.48 10.12 16.39
N ASN A 2 -11.33 9.59 16.01
CA ASN A 2 -10.17 10.42 15.67
C ASN A 2 -10.38 11.05 14.30
N GLN A 3 -10.17 12.36 14.24
CA GLN A 3 -10.22 13.05 12.95
C GLN A 3 -8.81 13.26 12.45
N ARG A 4 -8.64 13.14 11.14
CA ARG A 4 -7.35 13.44 10.52
C ARG A 4 -7.10 14.94 10.61
N ARG A 5 -5.93 15.30 11.14
CA ARG A 5 -5.51 16.68 11.10
C ARG A 5 -4.99 17.00 9.69
N LYS A 6 -5.11 18.26 9.32
CA LYS A 6 -4.57 18.71 8.05
C LYS A 6 -3.07 18.90 8.20
N LEU A 7 -2.29 18.21 7.35
CA LEU A 7 -0.84 18.34 7.36
C LEU A 7 -0.42 19.67 6.74
N THR A 8 0.60 20.29 7.32
CA THR A 8 1.26 21.41 6.67
C THR A 8 2.03 20.90 5.44
N LYS A 9 2.37 21.82 4.55
CA LYS A 9 3.20 21.46 3.39
C LYS A 9 4.52 20.85 3.81
N TYR A 10 5.11 21.39 4.87
CA TYR A 10 6.36 20.88 5.42
C TYR A 10 6.22 19.44 5.92
N GLU A 11 5.18 19.17 6.68
CA GLU A 11 4.91 17.82 7.20
C GLU A 11 4.63 16.83 6.07
N ARG A 12 3.85 17.26 5.07
CA ARG A 12 3.54 16.42 3.92
C ARG A 12 4.80 16.08 3.13
N MET A 13 5.72 17.03 2.96
CA MET A 13 7.00 16.79 2.30
C MET A 13 7.85 15.81 3.10
N ALA A 14 7.84 15.92 4.42
CA ALA A 14 8.58 14.98 5.28
C ALA A 14 8.08 13.56 5.10
N VAL A 15 6.77 13.36 4.97
CA VAL A 15 6.21 12.04 4.68
C VAL A 15 6.66 11.56 3.30
N TYR A 16 6.57 12.44 2.30
CA TYR A 16 6.93 12.09 0.92
C TYR A 16 8.37 11.60 0.80
N GLU A 17 9.28 12.20 1.55
CA GLU A 17 10.71 11.87 1.47
C GLU A 17 11.09 10.57 2.17
N LYS A 18 10.20 9.99 2.97
CA LYS A 18 10.51 8.77 3.72
C LYS A 18 10.86 7.58 2.81
N THR A 19 10.29 7.53 1.62
CA THR A 19 10.49 6.41 0.69
C THR A 19 10.98 6.89 -0.67
N ASN A 20 11.80 7.94 -0.69
CA ASN A 20 12.54 8.38 -1.88
C ASN A 20 11.64 8.74 -3.06
N GLY A 21 10.46 9.31 -2.81
CA GLY A 21 9.54 9.70 -3.87
C GLY A 21 8.82 8.51 -4.52
N ARG A 22 8.72 7.40 -3.80
CA ARG A 22 8.05 6.19 -4.29
C ARG A 22 6.95 5.79 -3.33
N CYS A 23 5.97 5.03 -3.84
CA CYS A 23 4.95 4.42 -2.98
C CYS A 23 5.63 3.49 -1.98
N ALA A 24 5.30 3.66 -0.70
CA ALA A 24 5.90 2.85 0.36
C ALA A 24 5.59 1.36 0.21
N TYR A 25 4.51 1.02 -0.45
CA TYR A 25 4.07 -0.37 -0.58
C TYR A 25 4.55 -1.01 -1.88
N CYS A 26 4.10 -0.54 -3.02
CA CYS A 26 4.44 -1.16 -4.30
C CYS A 26 5.75 -0.64 -4.92
N GLY A 27 6.28 0.48 -4.43
CA GLY A 27 7.54 1.03 -4.93
C GLY A 27 7.45 1.78 -6.25
N CYS A 28 6.26 2.03 -6.76
CA CYS A 28 6.13 2.79 -8.01
C CYS A 28 6.56 4.24 -7.81
N GLU A 29 7.04 4.87 -8.88
CA GLU A 29 7.34 6.29 -8.83
C GLU A 29 6.08 7.07 -8.49
N LEU A 30 6.23 8.06 -7.61
CA LEU A 30 5.11 8.80 -7.05
C LEU A 30 5.45 10.28 -7.03
N GLU A 31 4.69 11.07 -7.80
CA GLU A 31 4.87 12.50 -7.74
C GLU A 31 4.24 13.06 -6.47
N TYR A 32 4.84 14.11 -5.93
CA TYR A 32 4.37 14.72 -4.69
C TYR A 32 2.88 15.07 -4.74
N LYS A 33 2.41 15.60 -5.87
CA LYS A 33 1.01 16.00 -6.02
C LYS A 33 0.04 14.83 -5.96
N ASP A 34 0.51 13.62 -6.32
CA ASP A 34 -0.33 12.42 -6.39
C ASP A 34 -0.22 11.56 -5.14
N MET A 35 0.66 11.93 -4.22
CA MET A 35 0.85 11.18 -2.99
C MET A 35 -0.39 11.21 -2.12
N GLN A 36 -0.78 10.04 -1.65
CA GLN A 36 -1.73 9.90 -0.55
C GLN A 36 -0.96 9.56 0.71
N VAL A 37 -1.41 10.11 1.83
CA VAL A 37 -0.78 9.83 3.11
C VAL A 37 -1.56 8.70 3.76
N ASP A 38 -0.91 7.57 3.94
CA ASP A 38 -1.54 6.41 4.57
C ASP A 38 -1.10 6.30 6.03
N HIS A 39 -2.06 6.07 6.91
CA HIS A 39 -1.77 5.70 8.28
C HIS A 39 -1.50 4.21 8.31
N VAL A 40 -0.27 3.80 8.63
CA VAL A 40 0.14 2.39 8.61
C VAL A 40 -0.79 1.58 9.52
N ILE A 41 -1.00 2.07 10.75
CA ILE A 41 -2.08 1.59 11.60
C ILE A 41 -3.22 2.56 11.42
N PRO A 42 -4.33 2.13 10.78
CA PRO A 42 -5.42 3.06 10.45
C PRO A 42 -6.04 3.68 11.68
N ILE A 43 -6.36 4.98 11.59
CA ILE A 43 -7.02 5.66 12.72
C ILE A 43 -8.46 5.18 12.90
N ASN A 44 -9.07 4.65 11.85
CA ASN A 44 -10.40 4.05 11.88
C ASN A 44 -10.33 2.58 11.46
N GLY A 45 -9.34 1.87 11.98
CA GLY A 45 -9.09 0.49 11.58
C GLY A 45 -10.16 -0.49 11.98
N TRP A 46 -10.26 -1.59 11.22
CA TRP A 46 -11.22 -2.66 11.50
C TRP A 46 -10.83 -3.50 12.72
N SER A 47 -9.54 -3.67 12.96
CA SER A 47 -9.05 -4.52 14.06
C SER A 47 -8.13 -3.81 15.04
N GLU A 48 -7.58 -2.66 14.66
CA GLU A 48 -6.74 -1.85 15.53
C GLU A 48 -6.88 -0.39 15.12
N GLN A 49 -6.56 0.52 16.04
CA GLN A 49 -6.62 1.94 15.78
C GLN A 49 -5.28 2.59 16.08
N GLY A 50 -4.76 3.31 15.11
CA GLY A 50 -3.51 4.03 15.21
C GLY A 50 -3.70 5.49 15.55
N GLU A 51 -2.58 6.17 15.71
CA GLU A 51 -2.55 7.59 16.01
C GLU A 51 -2.37 8.43 14.75
N ASP A 52 -2.90 9.64 14.76
CA ASP A 52 -2.69 10.61 13.69
C ASP A 52 -1.37 11.35 13.93
N ALA A 53 -0.28 10.64 13.75
CA ALA A 53 1.07 11.11 14.01
C ALA A 53 1.98 10.81 12.82
N LEU A 54 2.97 11.66 12.60
CA LEU A 54 3.86 11.53 11.43
C LEU A 54 4.60 10.20 11.40
N ASP A 55 4.94 9.64 12.55
CA ASP A 55 5.62 8.34 12.61
C ASP A 55 4.70 7.18 12.22
N ASN A 56 3.39 7.41 12.14
CA ASN A 56 2.42 6.43 11.67
C ASN A 56 1.98 6.70 10.23
N MET A 57 2.69 7.53 9.49
CA MET A 57 2.32 7.92 8.13
C MET A 57 3.36 7.49 7.12
N LEU A 58 2.91 6.95 5.99
CA LEU A 58 3.75 6.61 4.85
C LEU A 58 3.12 7.12 3.56
N PRO A 59 3.95 7.48 2.56
CA PRO A 59 3.40 7.89 1.27
C PRO A 59 2.93 6.67 0.49
N ALA A 60 1.77 6.78 -0.12
CA ALA A 60 1.19 5.69 -0.89
C ALA A 60 0.61 6.21 -2.20
N CYS A 61 0.65 5.37 -3.23
CA CYS A 61 -0.09 5.65 -4.43
C CYS A 61 -1.58 5.38 -4.17
N ARG A 62 -2.41 5.96 -5.02
CA ARG A 62 -3.86 5.84 -4.85
C ARG A 62 -4.32 4.38 -4.82
N SER A 63 -3.74 3.56 -5.70
CA SER A 63 -4.11 2.14 -5.78
C SER A 63 -3.85 1.40 -4.48
N CYS A 64 -2.62 1.51 -3.95
CA CYS A 64 -2.27 0.83 -2.71
C CYS A 64 -3.06 1.35 -1.52
N ASN A 65 -3.25 2.67 -1.45
CA ASN A 65 -4.03 3.27 -0.37
C ASN A 65 -5.47 2.76 -0.39
N HIS A 66 -6.06 2.66 -1.57
CA HIS A 66 -7.42 2.16 -1.74
C HIS A 66 -7.52 0.68 -1.34
N TYR A 67 -6.62 -0.15 -1.83
CA TYR A 67 -6.62 -1.59 -1.52
C TYR A 67 -6.40 -1.86 -0.03
N LYS A 68 -5.46 -1.14 0.58
CA LYS A 68 -5.19 -1.32 2.01
C LYS A 68 -6.39 -0.90 2.86
N SER A 69 -7.04 0.19 2.50
CA SER A 69 -8.22 0.67 3.21
C SER A 69 -7.97 0.74 4.73
N ARG A 70 -8.80 0.12 5.55
CA ARG A 70 -8.69 0.14 7.01
C ARG A 70 -8.10 -1.15 7.58
N SER A 71 -7.44 -1.95 6.74
CA SER A 71 -6.80 -3.17 7.19
C SER A 71 -5.47 -2.85 7.87
N THR A 72 -4.99 -3.82 8.66
CA THR A 72 -3.65 -3.75 9.23
C THR A 72 -2.60 -3.92 8.12
N LEU A 73 -1.35 -3.61 8.45
CA LEU A 73 -0.26 -3.81 7.51
C LEU A 73 -0.18 -5.27 7.06
N GLU A 74 -0.26 -6.21 8.01
CA GLU A 74 -0.18 -7.63 7.68
C GLU A 74 -1.43 -8.14 6.97
N GLY A 75 -2.58 -7.56 7.25
CA GLY A 75 -3.80 -7.85 6.50
C GLY A 75 -3.66 -7.43 5.04
N PHE A 76 -3.11 -6.25 4.80
CA PHE A 76 -2.84 -5.77 3.44
C PHE A 76 -1.82 -6.66 2.74
N ARG A 77 -0.74 -7.05 3.45
CA ARG A 77 0.27 -7.96 2.89
C ARG A 77 -0.36 -9.26 2.38
N LYS A 78 -1.21 -9.85 3.19
CA LYS A 78 -1.91 -11.09 2.81
C LYS A 78 -2.84 -10.88 1.62
N MET A 79 -3.52 -9.73 1.56
CA MET A 79 -4.34 -9.40 0.39
C MET A 79 -3.51 -9.36 -0.88
N VAL A 80 -2.34 -8.73 -0.84
CA VAL A 80 -1.45 -8.63 -2.00
C VAL A 80 -0.93 -10.02 -2.39
N GLU A 81 -0.48 -10.80 -1.41
CA GLU A 81 0.04 -12.15 -1.66
C GLU A 81 -1.02 -13.06 -2.27
N ASN A 82 -2.28 -12.83 -1.96
CA ASN A 82 -3.40 -13.65 -2.44
C ASN A 82 -3.93 -13.21 -3.81
N MET A 83 -3.44 -12.12 -4.38
CA MET A 83 -3.97 -11.60 -5.64
C MET A 83 -3.94 -12.62 -6.78
N PRO A 84 -2.86 -13.38 -7.01
CA PRO A 84 -2.87 -14.39 -8.08
C PRO A 84 -3.95 -15.44 -7.88
N THR A 85 -4.19 -15.86 -6.64
CA THR A 85 -5.24 -16.84 -6.33
C THR A 85 -6.63 -16.30 -6.63
N VAL A 86 -6.89 -15.04 -6.24
CA VAL A 86 -8.17 -14.37 -6.52
C VAL A 86 -8.37 -14.23 -8.03
N LEU A 87 -7.34 -13.84 -8.76
CA LEU A 87 -7.43 -13.70 -10.22
C LEU A 87 -7.71 -15.03 -10.90
N MET A 88 -7.05 -16.12 -10.46
CA MET A 88 -7.30 -17.46 -11.01
C MET A 88 -8.72 -17.93 -10.73
N ARG A 89 -9.30 -17.53 -9.61
CA ARG A 89 -10.67 -17.90 -9.27
C ARG A 89 -11.69 -17.07 -10.05
N ASP A 90 -11.47 -15.76 -10.15
CA ASP A 90 -12.52 -14.83 -10.55
C ASP A 90 -12.33 -14.20 -11.93
N SER A 91 -11.14 -14.25 -12.52
CA SER A 91 -10.87 -13.59 -13.80
C SER A 91 -10.65 -14.59 -14.93
N VAL A 92 -11.62 -14.69 -15.84
CA VAL A 92 -11.51 -15.53 -17.02
C VAL A 92 -10.32 -15.07 -17.88
N THR A 93 -10.16 -13.76 -18.03
CA THR A 93 -9.05 -13.20 -18.80
C THR A 93 -7.71 -13.63 -18.23
N TYR A 94 -7.55 -13.56 -16.91
CA TYR A 94 -6.29 -13.98 -16.28
C TYR A 94 -6.06 -15.47 -16.43
N LYS A 95 -7.09 -16.30 -16.21
CA LYS A 95 -6.98 -17.75 -16.39
C LYS A 95 -6.49 -18.09 -17.80
N ASN A 96 -7.08 -17.46 -18.81
CA ASN A 96 -6.71 -17.72 -20.20
C ASN A 96 -5.31 -17.22 -20.50
N ALA A 97 -4.92 -16.06 -19.98
CA ALA A 97 -3.57 -15.54 -20.16
C ALA A 97 -2.52 -16.51 -19.60
N VAL A 98 -2.81 -17.10 -18.44
CA VAL A 98 -1.93 -18.13 -17.84
C VAL A 98 -1.87 -19.37 -18.73
N ARG A 99 -3.02 -19.85 -19.19
CA ARG A 99 -3.09 -21.05 -20.05
C ARG A 99 -2.36 -20.88 -21.38
N PHE A 100 -2.41 -19.68 -21.95
CA PHE A 100 -1.70 -19.39 -23.20
C PHE A 100 -0.23 -19.04 -22.99
N GLY A 101 0.24 -19.06 -21.75
CA GLY A 101 1.64 -18.79 -21.45
C GLY A 101 2.03 -17.32 -21.54
N LEU A 102 1.03 -16.41 -21.55
CA LEU A 102 1.29 -14.98 -21.65
C LEU A 102 1.58 -14.34 -20.28
N VAL A 103 1.13 -14.98 -19.21
CA VAL A 103 1.33 -14.55 -17.83
C VAL A 103 1.74 -15.76 -17.01
N THR A 104 2.79 -15.62 -16.23
CA THR A 104 3.22 -16.67 -15.31
C THR A 104 3.03 -16.18 -13.87
N PRO A 105 2.12 -16.80 -13.08
CA PRO A 105 2.00 -16.44 -11.68
C PRO A 105 3.27 -16.80 -10.92
N THR A 106 3.73 -15.89 -10.08
CA THR A 106 4.91 -16.08 -9.25
C THR A 106 4.60 -15.76 -7.80
N PRO A 107 3.72 -16.57 -7.15
CA PRO A 107 3.39 -16.30 -5.76
C PRO A 107 4.63 -16.41 -4.88
N HIS A 108 4.77 -15.44 -3.98
CA HIS A 108 5.91 -15.37 -3.08
C HIS A 108 5.55 -14.49 -1.90
N PRO A 109 6.27 -14.58 -0.77
CA PRO A 109 6.09 -13.63 0.32
C PRO A 109 6.38 -12.22 -0.15
N VAL A 110 5.49 -11.27 0.17
CA VAL A 110 5.63 -9.89 -0.28
C VAL A 110 6.41 -9.08 0.76
N LYS A 111 7.37 -8.33 0.27
CA LYS A 111 8.10 -7.35 1.05
C LYS A 111 7.78 -5.97 0.48
N PHE A 112 7.22 -5.10 1.30
CA PHE A 112 6.88 -3.76 0.85
C PHE A 112 8.13 -2.92 0.62
N TYR A 113 8.01 -1.92 -0.23
CA TYR A 113 9.17 -1.09 -0.59
C TYR A 113 9.80 -0.43 0.65
N PHE A 114 8.98 0.11 1.55
CA PHE A 114 9.53 0.79 2.74
C PHE A 114 10.33 -0.17 3.63
N GLU A 115 10.01 -1.46 3.60
CA GLU A 115 10.74 -2.47 4.36
C GLU A 115 12.11 -2.77 3.77
N GLN A 116 12.32 -2.40 2.51
CA GLN A 116 13.59 -2.59 1.82
C GLN A 116 14.46 -1.34 1.84
N CYS A 117 13.93 -0.22 2.28
CA CYS A 117 14.68 1.02 2.35
C CYS A 117 15.64 0.99 3.52
N SER A 118 16.89 1.45 3.29
CA SER A 118 17.85 1.67 4.35
C SER A 118 17.57 3.01 5.01
N HIS A 119 17.56 3.03 6.32
CA HIS A 119 17.34 4.24 7.10
C HIS A 119 18.53 4.50 8.02
#